data_c99a280e2431ead27bd63760f58c6823
#
_entry.id   c99a280e2431ead27bd63760f58c6823
#
_cell.length_a   1.000
_cell.length_b   1.000
_cell.length_c   1.000
_cell.angle_alpha   90.00
_cell.angle_beta   90.00
_cell.angle_gamma   90.00
#
_symmetry.space_group_name_H-M   'P 1'
#
loop_
_entity.id
_entity.type
_entity.pdbx_description
1 polymer ?
#
loop_
_entity_poly.entity_id
_entity_poly.type
_entity_poly.pdbx_seq_one_letter_code
_entity_poly.pdbx_strand_id
1 'polypeptide(L)'
;MRKTLLKILGAIVLASALSGCSTTATTTNNSKDEPKKEVIQGPGKDFDWNAKVEPVKLDRTYTEQNSGKSFTTRLTRVEKAQAKLENKKKSISDEKVKSALKVIDAVFVNQQNFDDLVKAAGFNNQRELFENVWKQFIADAAKEYNFTPNEEFTFQETTYKMNVYGAMSFKVNTNAYGKAGAYDLNDYKVEGNKVYLYITTPHIDNYQYFVKASYLPNYESFFEPLASVVNTARSENKIGEVFNSRAIYNLAALEYKADRYVDLQGMDYHPTAKQYIAIQVDDSGKVTIDMENLQNLLHINSKKSNETNKVKFNITQ
;
A
#
# COMPACT_ATOMS: atom_id res chain seq x y z
N MET A 1 18.87 15.96 -11.51
CA MET A 1 17.46 16.03 -11.10
C MET A 1 16.46 15.31 -12.04
N ARG A 2 16.58 15.41 -13.39
CA ARG A 2 15.66 14.73 -14.35
C ARG A 2 15.64 13.19 -14.30
N LYS A 3 16.72 12.54 -13.89
CA LYS A 3 16.82 11.05 -13.90
C LYS A 3 16.16 10.34 -12.71
N THR A 4 15.90 11.05 -11.62
CA THR A 4 15.27 10.45 -10.41
C THR A 4 13.75 10.45 -10.51
N LEU A 5 13.16 11.43 -11.21
CA LEU A 5 11.72 11.46 -11.49
C LEU A 5 11.27 10.23 -12.32
N LEU A 6 12.12 9.75 -13.24
CA LEU A 6 11.78 8.62 -14.10
C LEU A 6 11.67 7.28 -13.34
N LYS A 7 12.38 7.11 -12.23
CA LYS A 7 12.38 5.84 -11.48
C LYS A 7 11.15 5.61 -10.60
N ILE A 8 10.50 6.69 -10.16
CA ILE A 8 9.24 6.60 -9.38
C ILE A 8 8.02 6.55 -10.31
N LEU A 9 8.21 6.98 -11.55
CA LEU A 9 7.16 7.13 -12.56
C LEU A 9 7.15 6.02 -13.62
N GLY A 10 8.04 5.05 -13.49
CA GLY A 10 8.14 3.94 -14.46
C GLY A 10 6.97 3.00 -14.38
N ALA A 11 6.04 3.18 -15.23
CA ALA A 11 5.10 2.28 -15.88
C ALA A 11 3.69 2.87 -16.04
N ILE A 12 3.53 3.86 -16.88
CA ILE A 12 2.31 4.00 -17.69
C ILE A 12 2.77 4.59 -19.01
N VAL A 13 3.04 3.71 -19.96
CA VAL A 13 3.00 4.05 -21.38
C VAL A 13 1.76 3.35 -21.89
N LEU A 14 0.75 4.12 -22.26
CA LEU A 14 -0.16 3.75 -23.34
C LEU A 14 -0.84 5.01 -23.88
N ALA A 15 -0.89 5.02 -25.16
CA ALA A 15 -1.11 6.03 -26.11
C ALA A 15 -2.48 6.70 -26.05
N SER A 16 -2.41 7.97 -26.30
CA SER A 16 -3.12 8.83 -27.27
C SER A 16 -4.61 8.63 -27.53
N ALA A 17 -5.25 9.74 -27.42
CA ALA A 17 -6.11 10.45 -28.35
C ALA A 17 -7.54 10.74 -27.90
N LEU A 18 -7.83 12.02 -28.01
CA LEU A 18 -9.00 12.77 -28.41
C LEU A 18 -9.93 13.35 -27.33
N SER A 19 -9.70 14.61 -27.21
CA SER A 19 -10.54 15.83 -27.17
C SER A 19 -12.03 15.77 -26.77
N GLY A 20 -12.38 16.67 -25.85
CA GLY A 20 -13.57 17.49 -26.05
C GLY A 20 -14.39 17.88 -24.83
N CYS A 21 -14.33 19.16 -24.51
CA CYS A 21 -15.37 20.06 -23.98
C CYS A 21 -15.79 20.06 -22.50
N SER A 22 -15.63 21.27 -22.01
CA SER A 22 -16.03 21.84 -20.71
C SER A 22 -17.53 22.11 -20.60
N THR A 23 -18.06 22.16 -19.39
CA THR A 23 -18.93 23.28 -18.93
C THR A 23 -19.00 23.36 -17.40
N THR A 24 -18.97 24.59 -16.91
CA THR A 24 -18.99 25.05 -15.53
C THR A 24 -20.42 25.28 -15.04
N ALA A 25 -20.75 24.96 -13.80
CA ALA A 25 -21.82 25.66 -13.06
C ALA A 25 -21.63 25.61 -11.55
N THR A 26 -21.59 26.79 -10.96
CA THR A 26 -21.49 27.12 -9.54
C THR A 26 -22.90 27.23 -8.91
N THR A 27 -23.12 26.70 -7.72
CA THR A 27 -24.18 27.23 -6.85
C THR A 27 -23.81 27.06 -5.37
N THR A 28 -23.77 28.19 -4.68
CA THR A 28 -23.65 28.38 -3.22
C THR A 28 -24.98 28.25 -2.52
N ASN A 29 -25.02 27.59 -1.35
CA ASN A 29 -26.00 27.90 -0.29
C ASN A 29 -25.49 27.51 1.10
N ASN A 30 -25.52 28.51 1.99
CA ASN A 30 -25.21 28.43 3.41
C ASN A 30 -26.37 27.90 4.24
N SER A 31 -26.12 26.97 5.15
CA SER A 31 -26.94 26.77 6.37
C SER A 31 -26.15 26.02 7.45
N LYS A 32 -26.43 26.34 8.71
CA LYS A 32 -25.68 26.07 9.93
C LYS A 32 -25.57 24.60 10.34
N ASP A 33 -24.48 24.31 11.01
CA ASP A 33 -23.80 23.06 11.23
C ASP A 33 -24.39 22.14 12.31
N GLU A 34 -24.87 21.00 11.88
CA GLU A 34 -24.54 19.71 12.52
C GLU A 34 -23.34 19.09 11.79
N PRO A 35 -22.45 18.30 12.45
CA PRO A 35 -21.34 17.66 11.76
C PRO A 35 -21.90 16.75 10.67
N LYS A 36 -21.89 17.24 9.43
CA LYS A 36 -22.39 16.50 8.28
C LYS A 36 -21.59 15.21 8.19
N LYS A 37 -22.29 14.08 8.33
CA LYS A 37 -21.76 12.76 8.07
C LYS A 37 -21.13 12.80 6.67
N GLU A 38 -19.83 12.57 6.61
CA GLU A 38 -19.05 12.61 5.37
C GLU A 38 -19.67 11.62 4.37
N VAL A 39 -20.24 12.13 3.29
CA VAL A 39 -20.86 11.29 2.26
C VAL A 39 -19.76 10.90 1.29
N ILE A 40 -19.29 9.65 1.40
CA ILE A 40 -18.35 9.05 0.47
C ILE A 40 -19.10 8.70 -0.80
N GLN A 41 -18.63 9.20 -1.95
CA GLN A 41 -19.22 8.96 -3.26
C GLN A 41 -18.22 8.25 -4.17
N GLY A 42 -18.71 7.47 -5.15
CA GLY A 42 -17.84 6.74 -6.07
C GLY A 42 -17.07 5.60 -5.39
N PRO A 43 -15.82 5.31 -5.81
CA PRO A 43 -15.00 4.29 -5.19
C PRO A 43 -14.85 4.53 -3.68
N GLY A 44 -15.02 3.49 -2.88
CA GLY A 44 -14.94 3.57 -1.42
C GLY A 44 -16.28 3.85 -0.73
N LYS A 45 -17.41 3.91 -1.44
CA LYS A 45 -18.72 4.18 -0.86
C LYS A 45 -19.07 3.25 0.32
N ASP A 46 -18.78 1.96 0.17
CA ASP A 46 -19.04 0.92 1.17
C ASP A 46 -17.75 0.43 1.84
N PHE A 47 -16.77 1.32 1.99
CA PHE A 47 -15.43 0.97 2.46
C PHE A 47 -15.43 0.54 3.93
N ASP A 48 -14.99 -0.68 4.18
CA ASP A 48 -14.80 -1.22 5.52
C ASP A 48 -13.35 -1.03 5.99
N TRP A 49 -13.15 -0.05 6.88
CA TRP A 49 -11.84 0.22 7.50
C TRP A 49 -11.29 -0.95 8.31
N ASN A 50 -12.17 -1.80 8.84
CA ASN A 50 -11.81 -2.93 9.68
C ASN A 50 -11.70 -4.24 8.89
N ALA A 51 -11.89 -4.19 7.56
CA ALA A 51 -11.71 -5.35 6.71
C ALA A 51 -10.33 -5.97 6.93
N LYS A 52 -10.32 -7.27 7.24
CA LYS A 52 -9.12 -8.07 7.48
C LYS A 52 -9.05 -9.13 6.38
N VAL A 53 -7.86 -9.31 5.86
CA VAL A 53 -7.62 -10.19 4.73
C VAL A 53 -6.93 -11.46 5.21
N GLU A 54 -7.42 -12.58 4.73
CA GLU A 54 -6.77 -13.88 4.92
C GLU A 54 -5.75 -14.11 3.80
N PRO A 55 -4.67 -14.84 4.08
CA PRO A 55 -3.77 -15.32 3.05
C PRO A 55 -4.53 -16.08 1.96
N VAL A 56 -4.14 -15.88 0.73
CA VAL A 56 -4.81 -16.52 -0.41
C VAL A 56 -4.70 -18.03 -0.30
N LYS A 57 -5.86 -18.69 -0.18
CA LYS A 57 -6.00 -20.13 -0.34
C LYS A 57 -6.30 -20.39 -1.80
N LEU A 58 -5.31 -20.84 -2.53
CA LEU A 58 -5.48 -21.08 -3.94
C LEU A 58 -6.11 -22.46 -4.16
N ASP A 59 -7.21 -22.49 -4.91
CA ASP A 59 -7.79 -23.72 -5.40
C ASP A 59 -6.86 -24.29 -6.50
N ARG A 60 -6.24 -25.43 -6.24
CA ARG A 60 -5.35 -26.10 -7.19
C ARG A 60 -6.05 -26.42 -8.50
N THR A 61 -7.31 -26.77 -8.45
CA THR A 61 -8.12 -27.08 -9.64
C THR A 61 -8.30 -25.85 -10.52
N TYR A 62 -8.62 -24.70 -9.93
CA TYR A 62 -8.74 -23.43 -10.64
C TYR A 62 -7.40 -23.00 -11.24
N THR A 63 -6.34 -23.22 -10.54
CA THR A 63 -4.98 -22.92 -10.94
C THR A 63 -4.57 -23.71 -12.19
N GLU A 64 -4.80 -25.01 -12.21
CA GLU A 64 -4.43 -25.87 -13.33
C GLU A 64 -5.23 -25.54 -14.60
N GLN A 65 -6.51 -25.19 -14.47
CA GLN A 65 -7.36 -24.86 -15.62
C GLN A 65 -7.02 -23.53 -16.29
N ASN A 66 -6.58 -22.52 -15.52
CA ASN A 66 -6.50 -21.15 -16.04
C ASN A 66 -5.07 -20.62 -16.25
N SER A 67 -4.06 -21.24 -15.67
CA SER A 67 -2.72 -20.65 -15.65
C SER A 67 -1.55 -21.60 -15.93
N GLY A 68 -1.80 -22.90 -16.02
CA GLY A 68 -0.78 -23.90 -16.31
C GLY A 68 0.31 -24.03 -15.23
N LYS A 69 1.40 -24.72 -15.58
CA LYS A 69 2.50 -25.10 -14.65
C LYS A 69 3.16 -23.94 -13.90
N SER A 70 3.20 -22.76 -14.50
CA SER A 70 3.85 -21.60 -13.86
C SER A 70 3.09 -21.14 -12.62
N PHE A 71 1.79 -21.30 -12.59
CA PHE A 71 0.95 -20.90 -11.46
C PHE A 71 1.03 -21.92 -10.32
N THR A 72 0.98 -23.22 -10.63
CA THR A 72 1.22 -24.29 -9.64
C THR A 72 2.60 -24.12 -8.96
N THR A 73 3.59 -23.66 -9.72
CA THR A 73 4.92 -23.34 -9.17
C THR A 73 4.87 -22.16 -8.19
N ARG A 74 4.03 -21.16 -8.43
CA ARG A 74 3.86 -20.01 -7.50
C ARG A 74 3.23 -20.43 -6.18
N LEU A 75 2.20 -21.27 -6.21
CA LEU A 75 1.60 -21.86 -5.01
C LEU A 75 2.61 -22.61 -4.15
N THR A 76 3.38 -23.47 -4.79
CA THR A 76 4.43 -24.24 -4.11
C THR A 76 5.48 -23.32 -3.48
N ARG A 77 5.77 -22.17 -4.09
CA ARG A 77 6.68 -21.15 -3.53
C ARG A 77 6.10 -20.49 -2.29
N VAL A 78 4.81 -20.11 -2.29
CA VAL A 78 4.14 -19.53 -1.11
C VAL A 78 4.15 -20.51 0.05
N GLU A 79 3.74 -21.76 -0.17
CA GLU A 79 3.75 -22.80 0.85
C GLU A 79 5.15 -23.03 1.45
N LYS A 80 6.17 -23.07 0.61
CA LYS A 80 7.57 -23.18 1.06
C LYS A 80 8.04 -21.97 1.85
N ALA A 81 7.63 -20.76 1.45
CA ALA A 81 7.99 -19.54 2.13
C ALA A 81 7.33 -19.45 3.51
N GLN A 82 6.04 -19.83 3.63
CA GLN A 82 5.35 -19.91 4.91
C GLN A 82 6.05 -20.91 5.85
N ALA A 83 6.34 -22.11 5.37
CA ALA A 83 7.05 -23.13 6.16
C ALA A 83 8.45 -22.66 6.59
N LYS A 84 9.20 -21.99 5.71
CA LYS A 84 10.51 -21.40 6.01
C LYS A 84 10.41 -20.33 7.11
N LEU A 85 9.42 -19.42 7.01
CA LEU A 85 9.18 -18.36 7.99
C LEU A 85 8.85 -18.96 9.36
N GLU A 86 7.93 -19.92 9.42
CA GLU A 86 7.55 -20.57 10.66
C GLU A 86 8.72 -21.32 11.32
N ASN A 87 9.54 -22.01 10.54
CA ASN A 87 10.75 -22.66 11.06
C ASN A 87 11.76 -21.65 11.60
N LYS A 88 11.93 -20.52 10.91
CA LYS A 88 12.82 -19.43 11.38
C LYS A 88 12.31 -18.85 12.70
N LYS A 89 11.01 -18.55 12.81
CA LYS A 89 10.40 -18.04 14.04
C LYS A 89 10.56 -19.00 15.23
N LYS A 90 10.40 -20.31 15.01
CA LYS A 90 10.61 -21.33 16.06
C LYS A 90 12.03 -21.34 16.59
N SER A 91 13.03 -20.96 15.80
CA SER A 91 14.44 -20.88 16.22
C SER A 91 14.77 -19.62 17.03
N ILE A 92 13.87 -18.64 17.11
CA ILE A 92 14.10 -17.39 17.83
C ILE A 92 13.73 -17.58 19.30
N SER A 93 14.69 -17.38 20.20
CA SER A 93 14.49 -17.42 21.65
C SER A 93 14.22 -16.03 22.26
N ASP A 94 14.68 -14.96 21.62
CA ASP A 94 14.55 -13.59 22.12
C ASP A 94 13.09 -13.11 22.07
N GLU A 95 12.51 -12.79 23.23
CA GLU A 95 11.11 -12.36 23.36
C GLU A 95 10.86 -10.96 22.77
N LYS A 96 11.86 -10.07 22.78
CA LYS A 96 11.73 -8.76 22.11
C LYS A 96 11.61 -8.94 20.60
N VAL A 97 12.38 -9.85 20.03
CA VAL A 97 12.28 -10.18 18.58
C VAL A 97 10.92 -10.79 18.25
N LYS A 98 10.44 -11.75 19.05
CA LYS A 98 9.11 -12.35 18.86
C LYS A 98 8.01 -11.29 18.92
N SER A 99 8.09 -10.35 19.85
CA SER A 99 7.14 -9.25 20.01
C SER A 99 7.18 -8.30 18.81
N ALA A 100 8.37 -7.95 18.30
CA ALA A 100 8.53 -7.12 17.11
C ALA A 100 7.97 -7.81 15.84
N LEU A 101 8.17 -9.13 15.72
CA LEU A 101 7.66 -9.90 14.58
C LEU A 101 6.14 -9.93 14.50
N LYS A 102 5.40 -9.82 15.64
CA LYS A 102 3.93 -9.74 15.61
C LYS A 102 3.43 -8.54 14.81
N VAL A 103 4.14 -7.41 14.86
CA VAL A 103 3.82 -6.21 14.08
C VAL A 103 4.03 -6.45 12.57
N ILE A 104 5.10 -7.15 12.20
CA ILE A 104 5.37 -7.53 10.81
C ILE A 104 4.30 -8.53 10.31
N ASP A 105 4.00 -9.52 11.15
CA ASP A 105 2.99 -10.54 10.84
C ASP A 105 1.60 -9.95 10.63
N ALA A 106 1.26 -8.89 11.37
CA ALA A 106 -0.02 -8.19 11.22
C ALA A 106 -0.21 -7.58 9.82
N VAL A 107 0.87 -7.29 9.10
CA VAL A 107 0.81 -6.79 7.73
C VAL A 107 0.83 -7.93 6.71
N PHE A 108 1.77 -8.87 6.83
CA PHE A 108 2.10 -9.81 5.76
C PHE A 108 1.60 -11.23 5.96
N VAL A 109 1.22 -11.63 7.18
CA VAL A 109 0.88 -13.03 7.50
C VAL A 109 -0.53 -13.19 8.02
N ASN A 110 -0.93 -12.39 9.01
CA ASN A 110 -2.23 -12.54 9.67
C ASN A 110 -2.83 -11.18 10.04
N GLN A 111 -3.60 -10.62 9.15
CA GLN A 111 -4.26 -9.33 9.38
C GLN A 111 -5.38 -9.36 10.43
N GLN A 112 -5.74 -10.51 10.97
CA GLN A 112 -6.63 -10.57 12.15
C GLN A 112 -6.03 -9.79 13.33
N ASN A 113 -4.70 -9.73 13.40
CA ASN A 113 -3.94 -9.02 14.44
C ASN A 113 -3.56 -7.58 14.04
N PHE A 114 -4.17 -7.01 12.98
CA PHE A 114 -3.82 -5.66 12.49
C PHE A 114 -4.00 -4.57 13.55
N ASP A 115 -4.92 -4.76 14.50
CA ASP A 115 -5.14 -3.83 15.60
C ASP A 115 -3.93 -3.75 16.57
N ASP A 116 -3.05 -4.76 16.61
CA ASP A 116 -1.79 -4.69 17.36
C ASP A 116 -0.79 -3.73 16.69
N LEU A 117 -0.74 -3.70 15.34
CA LEU A 117 0.02 -2.68 14.61
C LEU A 117 -0.54 -1.27 14.87
N VAL A 118 -1.86 -1.11 14.85
CA VAL A 118 -2.52 0.18 15.12
C VAL A 118 -2.10 0.72 16.48
N LYS A 119 -2.16 -0.13 17.52
CA LYS A 119 -1.74 0.22 18.89
C LYS A 119 -0.23 0.49 18.98
N ALA A 120 0.59 -0.34 18.33
CA ALA A 120 2.05 -0.16 18.32
C ALA A 120 2.46 1.17 17.63
N ALA A 121 1.68 1.63 16.67
CA ALA A 121 1.86 2.92 16.01
C ALA A 121 1.26 4.11 16.78
N GLY A 122 0.57 3.86 17.92
CA GLY A 122 0.01 4.89 18.79
C GLY A 122 -1.33 5.46 18.32
N PHE A 123 -2.09 4.73 17.49
CA PHE A 123 -3.39 5.14 17.00
C PHE A 123 -4.53 4.34 17.66
N ASN A 124 -5.75 4.89 17.59
CA ASN A 124 -6.93 4.27 18.21
C ASN A 124 -7.64 3.28 17.27
N ASN A 125 -7.54 3.49 15.95
CA ASN A 125 -8.20 2.66 14.95
C ASN A 125 -7.48 2.74 13.60
N GLN A 126 -7.84 1.84 12.68
CA GLN A 126 -7.21 1.72 11.38
C GLN A 126 -7.41 2.97 10.50
N ARG A 127 -8.56 3.62 10.56
CA ARG A 127 -8.82 4.85 9.82
C ARG A 127 -7.85 5.95 10.24
N GLU A 128 -7.73 6.19 11.54
CA GLU A 128 -6.80 7.18 12.08
C GLU A 128 -5.35 6.91 11.67
N LEU A 129 -4.91 5.66 11.76
CA LEU A 129 -3.59 5.25 11.29
C LEU A 129 -3.37 5.63 9.83
N PHE A 130 -4.24 5.21 8.92
CA PHE A 130 -4.03 5.43 7.49
C PHE A 130 -4.21 6.91 7.08
N GLU A 131 -5.09 7.67 7.72
CA GLU A 131 -5.21 9.12 7.50
C GLU A 131 -3.92 9.85 7.90
N ASN A 132 -3.30 9.47 9.02
CA ASN A 132 -2.02 10.06 9.43
C ASN A 132 -0.85 9.62 8.54
N VAL A 133 -0.83 8.37 8.11
CA VAL A 133 0.18 7.88 7.16
C VAL A 133 0.07 8.60 5.81
N TRP A 134 -1.14 8.79 5.29
CA TRP A 134 -1.36 9.56 4.07
C TRP A 134 -0.92 11.01 4.23
N LYS A 135 -1.34 11.67 5.31
CA LYS A 135 -0.97 13.05 5.61
C LYS A 135 0.55 13.25 5.67
N GLN A 136 1.25 12.34 6.35
CA GLN A 136 2.72 12.40 6.41
C GLN A 136 3.35 12.15 5.03
N PHE A 137 2.87 11.17 4.28
CA PHE A 137 3.35 10.85 2.94
C PHE A 137 3.23 12.07 1.99
N ILE A 138 2.08 12.72 1.95
CA ILE A 138 1.85 13.91 1.10
C ILE A 138 2.71 15.08 1.55
N ALA A 139 2.91 15.28 2.87
CA ALA A 139 3.79 16.32 3.38
C ALA A 139 5.26 16.08 2.98
N ASP A 140 5.72 14.84 3.03
CA ASP A 140 7.08 14.48 2.62
C ASP A 140 7.26 14.64 1.10
N ALA A 141 6.29 14.19 0.32
CA ALA A 141 6.27 14.36 -1.12
C ALA A 141 6.23 15.85 -1.53
N ALA A 142 5.45 16.67 -0.84
CA ALA A 142 5.37 18.10 -1.08
C ALA A 142 6.72 18.79 -0.90
N LYS A 143 7.48 18.41 0.12
CA LYS A 143 8.85 18.89 0.33
C LYS A 143 9.83 18.39 -0.73
N GLU A 144 9.75 17.10 -1.09
CA GLU A 144 10.65 16.49 -2.06
C GLU A 144 10.45 17.06 -3.46
N TYR A 145 9.20 17.29 -3.87
CA TYR A 145 8.84 17.71 -5.23
C TYR A 145 8.41 19.18 -5.33
N ASN A 146 8.45 19.94 -4.22
CA ASN A 146 8.12 21.36 -4.16
C ASN A 146 6.74 21.69 -4.74
N PHE A 147 5.69 21.12 -4.13
CA PHE A 147 4.31 21.46 -4.47
C PHE A 147 3.48 21.73 -3.21
N THR A 148 2.33 22.38 -3.36
CA THR A 148 1.34 22.53 -2.28
C THR A 148 0.35 21.38 -2.33
N PRO A 149 0.16 20.61 -1.24
CA PRO A 149 -0.85 19.56 -1.20
C PRO A 149 -2.26 20.09 -1.40
N ASN A 150 -3.04 19.42 -2.22
CA ASN A 150 -4.46 19.70 -2.36
C ASN A 150 -5.24 18.75 -1.44
N GLU A 151 -6.13 19.29 -0.60
CA GLU A 151 -7.00 18.51 0.27
C GLU A 151 -8.15 17.85 -0.50
N GLU A 152 -8.45 18.35 -1.68
CA GLU A 152 -9.54 17.87 -2.54
C GLU A 152 -9.03 17.59 -3.96
N PHE A 153 -9.68 16.62 -4.59
CA PHE A 153 -9.48 16.28 -5.98
C PHE A 153 -10.84 16.09 -6.65
N THR A 154 -11.13 16.82 -7.72
CA THR A 154 -12.41 16.70 -8.44
C THR A 154 -12.21 15.93 -9.74
N PHE A 155 -13.02 14.89 -9.91
CA PHE A 155 -13.04 14.07 -11.11
C PHE A 155 -14.47 13.62 -11.41
N GLN A 156 -14.93 13.80 -12.66
CA GLN A 156 -16.30 13.46 -13.10
C GLN A 156 -17.39 13.97 -12.14
N GLU A 157 -17.39 15.26 -11.84
CA GLU A 157 -18.34 15.94 -10.95
C GLU A 157 -18.30 15.49 -9.49
N THR A 158 -17.44 14.53 -9.14
CA THR A 158 -17.24 14.07 -7.78
C THR A 158 -16.01 14.73 -7.17
N THR A 159 -16.17 15.33 -5.99
CA THR A 159 -15.07 15.88 -5.21
C THR A 159 -14.65 14.89 -4.12
N TYR A 160 -13.41 14.45 -4.22
CA TYR A 160 -12.78 13.48 -3.32
C TYR A 160 -12.00 14.22 -2.23
N LYS A 161 -12.30 13.98 -0.97
CA LYS A 161 -11.52 14.46 0.17
C LYS A 161 -10.26 13.59 0.32
N MET A 162 -9.12 14.10 -0.09
CA MET A 162 -7.92 13.29 -0.27
C MET A 162 -7.34 12.70 1.01
N ASN A 163 -7.60 13.31 2.17
CA ASN A 163 -7.24 12.70 3.44
C ASN A 163 -7.90 11.32 3.65
N VAL A 164 -9.16 11.19 3.24
CA VAL A 164 -9.92 9.93 3.36
C VAL A 164 -9.58 8.98 2.21
N TYR A 165 -9.64 9.44 0.98
CA TYR A 165 -9.45 8.58 -0.20
C TYR A 165 -8.01 8.10 -0.37
N GLY A 166 -7.05 8.93 -0.04
CA GLY A 166 -5.65 8.52 0.00
C GLY A 166 -5.37 7.49 1.10
N ALA A 167 -5.98 7.68 2.26
CA ALA A 167 -5.92 6.72 3.35
C ALA A 167 -6.56 5.38 2.99
N MET A 168 -7.73 5.39 2.34
CA MET A 168 -8.37 4.18 1.79
C MET A 168 -7.46 3.46 0.81
N SER A 169 -6.84 4.19 -0.13
CA SER A 169 -5.90 3.63 -1.09
C SER A 169 -4.74 2.91 -0.39
N PHE A 170 -4.19 3.48 0.68
CA PHE A 170 -3.12 2.84 1.45
C PHE A 170 -3.60 1.61 2.21
N LYS A 171 -4.79 1.65 2.82
CA LYS A 171 -5.40 0.49 3.47
C LYS A 171 -5.58 -0.66 2.49
N VAL A 172 -6.10 -0.40 1.31
CA VAL A 172 -6.34 -1.45 0.29
C VAL A 172 -5.03 -2.05 -0.20
N ASN A 173 -4.00 -1.22 -0.44
CA ASN A 173 -2.65 -1.71 -0.76
C ASN A 173 -2.09 -2.59 0.36
N THR A 174 -2.27 -2.18 1.62
CA THR A 174 -1.83 -2.97 2.78
C THR A 174 -2.57 -4.31 2.86
N ASN A 175 -3.88 -4.32 2.58
CA ASN A 175 -4.65 -5.57 2.50
C ASN A 175 -4.11 -6.51 1.42
N ALA A 176 -3.70 -5.98 0.26
CA ALA A 176 -3.10 -6.79 -0.79
C ALA A 176 -1.80 -7.49 -0.33
N TYR A 177 -0.98 -6.83 0.50
CA TYR A 177 0.21 -7.49 1.10
C TYR A 177 -0.17 -8.64 2.04
N GLY A 178 -1.23 -8.50 2.82
CA GLY A 178 -1.71 -9.55 3.73
C GLY A 178 -2.12 -10.85 3.04
N LYS A 179 -2.48 -10.77 1.77
CA LYS A 179 -2.82 -11.94 0.95
C LYS A 179 -1.62 -12.84 0.65
N ALA A 180 -0.39 -12.33 0.78
CA ALA A 180 0.82 -13.11 0.56
C ALA A 180 1.03 -14.19 1.63
N GLY A 181 0.64 -13.95 2.87
CA GLY A 181 0.74 -14.89 3.97
C GLY A 181 2.16 -15.22 4.43
N ALA A 182 3.19 -14.54 3.91
CA ALA A 182 4.57 -14.75 4.31
C ALA A 182 5.50 -13.60 3.89
N TYR A 183 6.69 -13.59 4.49
CA TYR A 183 7.86 -12.78 4.11
C TYR A 183 9.13 -13.58 4.46
N ASP A 184 10.29 -13.17 3.96
CA ASP A 184 11.57 -13.73 4.39
C ASP A 184 12.14 -12.90 5.54
N LEU A 185 12.36 -13.53 6.71
CA LEU A 185 13.16 -12.96 7.78
C LEU A 185 14.64 -13.32 7.51
N ASN A 186 15.40 -12.35 7.02
CA ASN A 186 16.81 -12.57 6.67
C ASN A 186 17.69 -12.53 7.91
N ASP A 187 17.56 -11.47 8.72
CA ASP A 187 18.37 -11.27 9.92
C ASP A 187 17.65 -10.36 10.92
N TYR A 188 18.12 -10.33 12.16
CA TYR A 188 17.68 -9.40 13.20
C TYR A 188 18.82 -9.03 14.15
N LYS A 189 18.72 -7.85 14.78
CA LYS A 189 19.62 -7.40 15.85
C LYS A 189 18.83 -6.73 16.96
N VAL A 190 19.30 -6.88 18.19
CA VAL A 190 18.71 -6.23 19.36
C VAL A 190 19.75 -5.31 19.98
N GLU A 191 19.40 -4.03 20.14
CA GLU A 191 20.21 -3.02 20.81
C GLU A 191 19.35 -2.34 21.90
N GLY A 192 19.48 -2.77 23.14
CA GLY A 192 18.64 -2.32 24.26
C GLY A 192 17.18 -2.68 24.02
N ASN A 193 16.33 -1.65 23.89
CA ASN A 193 14.91 -1.81 23.61
C ASN A 193 14.57 -1.74 22.11
N LYS A 194 15.56 -1.63 21.23
CA LYS A 194 15.36 -1.51 19.80
C LYS A 194 15.67 -2.83 19.10
N VAL A 195 14.70 -3.34 18.37
CA VAL A 195 14.82 -4.52 17.51
C VAL A 195 14.91 -4.05 16.07
N TYR A 196 16.00 -4.36 15.41
CA TYR A 196 16.21 -4.13 13.98
C TYR A 196 15.91 -5.43 13.24
N LEU A 197 15.09 -5.35 12.21
CA LEU A 197 14.70 -6.48 11.37
C LEU A 197 15.12 -6.22 9.93
N TYR A 198 15.85 -7.16 9.35
CA TYR A 198 16.10 -7.23 7.93
C TYR A 198 15.15 -8.28 7.34
N ILE A 199 14.18 -7.82 6.59
CA ILE A 199 13.17 -8.67 5.94
C ILE A 199 13.17 -8.47 4.44
N THR A 200 12.68 -9.46 3.71
CA THR A 200 12.33 -9.31 2.30
C THR A 200 10.84 -9.64 2.16
N THR A 201 10.10 -8.70 1.65
CA THR A 201 8.64 -8.76 1.57
C THR A 201 8.19 -8.97 0.14
N PRO A 202 6.97 -9.50 -0.07
CA PRO A 202 6.34 -9.55 -1.38
C PRO A 202 6.27 -8.16 -2.01
N HIS A 203 6.43 -8.10 -3.32
CA HIS A 203 6.25 -6.89 -4.11
C HIS A 203 4.93 -6.95 -4.84
N ILE A 204 4.15 -5.87 -4.77
CA ILE A 204 2.96 -5.73 -5.60
C ILE A 204 3.37 -5.12 -6.94
N ASP A 205 3.14 -5.84 -8.02
CA ASP A 205 3.36 -5.33 -9.36
C ASP A 205 2.22 -4.38 -9.76
N ASN A 206 2.42 -3.09 -9.49
CA ASN A 206 1.46 -2.05 -9.84
C ASN A 206 1.15 -2.00 -11.35
N TYR A 207 2.08 -2.44 -12.21
CA TYR A 207 1.82 -2.50 -13.64
C TYR A 207 0.73 -3.51 -13.98
N GLN A 208 0.73 -4.67 -13.31
CA GLN A 208 -0.32 -5.66 -13.50
C GLN A 208 -1.70 -5.13 -13.06
N TYR A 209 -1.78 -4.30 -12.04
CA TYR A 209 -3.03 -3.63 -11.67
C TYR A 209 -3.58 -2.79 -12.82
N PHE A 210 -2.75 -1.98 -13.45
CA PHE A 210 -3.17 -1.13 -14.57
C PHE A 210 -3.62 -1.96 -15.77
N VAL A 211 -2.87 -3.00 -16.12
CA VAL A 211 -3.23 -3.92 -17.22
C VAL A 211 -4.55 -4.61 -16.92
N LYS A 212 -4.78 -5.02 -15.66
CA LYS A 212 -6.02 -5.74 -15.29
C LYS A 212 -7.21 -4.81 -15.17
N ALA A 213 -7.03 -3.55 -14.83
CA ALA A 213 -8.09 -2.55 -14.86
C ALA A 213 -8.70 -2.41 -16.26
N SER A 214 -7.92 -2.61 -17.34
CA SER A 214 -8.43 -2.57 -18.72
C SER A 214 -9.46 -3.64 -19.04
N TYR A 215 -9.58 -4.68 -18.25
CA TYR A 215 -10.60 -5.72 -18.39
C TYR A 215 -11.84 -5.51 -17.51
N LEU A 216 -11.88 -4.42 -16.74
CA LEU A 216 -13.02 -4.12 -15.90
C LEU A 216 -14.14 -3.46 -16.71
N PRO A 217 -15.42 -3.74 -16.38
CA PRO A 217 -16.57 -3.15 -17.08
C PRO A 217 -16.57 -1.61 -17.11
N ASN A 218 -15.95 -0.98 -16.10
CA ASN A 218 -15.91 0.47 -15.95
C ASN A 218 -14.61 1.08 -16.54
N TYR A 219 -13.85 0.34 -17.34
CA TYR A 219 -12.58 0.84 -17.84
C TYR A 219 -12.76 2.13 -18.66
N GLU A 220 -13.59 2.09 -19.70
CA GLU A 220 -13.80 3.23 -20.60
C GLU A 220 -14.47 4.42 -19.92
N SER A 221 -15.37 4.17 -18.97
CA SER A 221 -16.14 5.25 -18.31
C SER A 221 -15.42 5.86 -17.10
N PHE A 222 -14.50 5.16 -16.47
CA PHE A 222 -13.83 5.63 -15.24
C PHE A 222 -12.31 5.62 -15.35
N PHE A 223 -11.71 4.47 -15.65
CA PHE A 223 -10.24 4.32 -15.55
C PHE A 223 -9.49 5.03 -16.66
N GLU A 224 -9.97 4.99 -17.90
CA GLU A 224 -9.32 5.63 -19.03
C GLU A 224 -9.36 7.17 -18.91
N PRO A 225 -10.50 7.81 -18.59
CA PRO A 225 -10.53 9.24 -18.29
C PRO A 225 -9.63 9.64 -17.13
N LEU A 226 -9.59 8.84 -16.05
CA LEU A 226 -8.73 9.12 -14.90
C LEU A 226 -7.24 8.97 -15.24
N ALA A 227 -6.87 7.99 -16.06
CA ALA A 227 -5.51 7.85 -16.58
C ALA A 227 -5.10 9.06 -17.43
N SER A 228 -6.03 9.60 -18.23
CA SER A 228 -5.82 10.84 -18.99
C SER A 228 -5.52 12.02 -18.07
N VAL A 229 -6.27 12.19 -16.97
CA VAL A 229 -5.98 13.22 -15.95
C VAL A 229 -4.58 13.05 -15.38
N VAL A 230 -4.16 11.83 -15.03
CA VAL A 230 -2.80 11.55 -14.54
C VAL A 230 -1.74 12.00 -15.56
N ASN A 231 -1.93 11.69 -16.83
CA ASN A 231 -0.97 12.01 -17.87
C ASN A 231 -0.90 13.54 -18.11
N THR A 232 -2.04 14.22 -18.14
CA THR A 232 -2.11 15.69 -18.25
C THR A 232 -1.42 16.35 -17.05
N ALA A 233 -1.75 15.94 -15.83
CA ALA A 233 -1.12 16.48 -14.61
C ALA A 233 0.41 16.29 -14.62
N ARG A 234 0.90 15.18 -15.15
CA ARG A 234 2.35 14.95 -15.34
C ARG A 234 2.96 15.91 -16.35
N SER A 235 2.34 16.09 -17.51
CA SER A 235 2.85 16.97 -18.56
C SER A 235 2.91 18.43 -18.10
N GLU A 236 1.98 18.82 -17.24
CA GLU A 236 1.88 20.16 -16.65
C GLU A 236 2.68 20.30 -15.34
N ASN A 237 3.41 19.27 -14.92
CA ASN A 237 4.16 19.22 -13.67
C ASN A 237 3.31 19.46 -12.40
N LYS A 238 2.04 19.11 -12.45
CA LYS A 238 1.08 19.19 -11.31
C LYS A 238 1.21 17.94 -10.43
N ILE A 239 2.32 17.81 -9.73
CA ILE A 239 2.69 16.58 -8.99
C ILE A 239 1.65 16.21 -7.93
N GLY A 240 1.05 17.17 -7.24
CA GLY A 240 -0.03 16.91 -6.26
C GLY A 240 -1.24 16.24 -6.88
N GLU A 241 -1.67 16.68 -8.07
CA GLU A 241 -2.76 16.05 -8.81
C GLU A 241 -2.42 14.63 -9.28
N VAL A 242 -1.15 14.37 -9.60
CA VAL A 242 -0.68 13.00 -9.93
C VAL A 242 -0.85 12.07 -8.75
N PHE A 243 -0.47 12.49 -7.53
CA PHE A 243 -0.65 11.67 -6.33
C PHE A 243 -2.12 11.43 -6.03
N ASN A 244 -2.95 12.48 -6.10
CA ASN A 244 -4.37 12.40 -5.81
C ASN A 244 -5.11 11.49 -6.79
N SER A 245 -4.94 11.69 -8.08
CA SER A 245 -5.59 10.87 -9.11
C SER A 245 -5.13 9.41 -9.06
N ARG A 246 -3.85 9.15 -8.74
CA ARG A 246 -3.37 7.78 -8.56
C ARG A 246 -3.96 7.10 -7.33
N ALA A 247 -4.19 7.82 -6.23
CA ALA A 247 -4.83 7.27 -5.05
C ALA A 247 -6.26 6.81 -5.39
N ILE A 248 -7.03 7.62 -6.12
CA ILE A 248 -8.38 7.26 -6.58
C ILE A 248 -8.33 6.08 -7.56
N TYR A 249 -7.38 6.07 -8.49
CA TYR A 249 -7.20 4.97 -9.44
C TYR A 249 -6.94 3.64 -8.72
N ASN A 250 -6.01 3.64 -7.77
CA ASN A 250 -5.65 2.44 -7.02
C ASN A 250 -6.84 1.93 -6.19
N LEU A 251 -7.54 2.84 -5.50
CA LEU A 251 -8.72 2.48 -4.72
C LEU A 251 -9.79 1.84 -5.61
N ALA A 252 -10.14 2.46 -6.73
CA ALA A 252 -11.12 1.94 -7.65
C ALA A 252 -10.71 0.59 -8.27
N ALA A 253 -9.46 0.44 -8.68
CA ALA A 253 -8.96 -0.81 -9.25
C ALA A 253 -9.11 -1.99 -8.28
N LEU A 254 -8.89 -1.75 -7.00
CA LEU A 254 -9.00 -2.77 -5.96
C LEU A 254 -10.45 -3.05 -5.58
N GLU A 255 -11.28 -2.03 -5.48
CA GLU A 255 -12.71 -2.15 -5.18
C GLU A 255 -13.48 -2.90 -6.29
N TYR A 256 -13.17 -2.59 -7.55
CA TYR A 256 -13.72 -3.31 -8.71
C TYR A 256 -13.11 -4.70 -8.92
N LYS A 257 -12.39 -5.22 -7.91
CA LYS A 257 -11.85 -6.58 -7.88
C LYS A 257 -10.78 -6.85 -8.96
N ALA A 258 -10.08 -5.84 -9.41
CA ALA A 258 -8.84 -6.04 -10.14
C ALA A 258 -7.84 -6.89 -9.33
N ASP A 259 -7.97 -6.91 -8.02
CA ASP A 259 -7.27 -7.76 -7.08
C ASP A 259 -7.46 -9.27 -7.33
N ARG A 260 -8.62 -9.70 -7.85
CA ARG A 260 -8.79 -11.10 -8.25
C ARG A 260 -7.71 -11.57 -9.22
N TYR A 261 -7.29 -10.67 -10.09
CA TYR A 261 -6.24 -10.96 -11.07
C TYR A 261 -4.84 -10.77 -10.49
N VAL A 262 -4.70 -9.87 -9.53
CA VAL A 262 -3.45 -9.68 -8.79
C VAL A 262 -3.14 -10.88 -7.91
N ASP A 263 -4.13 -11.41 -7.21
CA ASP A 263 -3.98 -12.60 -6.38
C ASP A 263 -3.56 -13.83 -7.20
N LEU A 264 -4.00 -13.91 -8.44
CA LEU A 264 -3.77 -15.09 -9.29
C LEU A 264 -2.55 -14.96 -10.20
N GLN A 265 -2.11 -13.75 -10.56
CA GLN A 265 -1.05 -13.54 -11.54
C GLN A 265 -0.06 -12.40 -11.20
N GLY A 266 -0.39 -11.49 -10.32
CA GLY A 266 0.38 -10.28 -10.04
C GLY A 266 1.10 -10.27 -8.70
N MET A 267 0.67 -11.08 -7.74
CA MET A 267 1.49 -11.39 -6.58
C MET A 267 2.37 -12.60 -6.92
N ASP A 268 3.40 -12.33 -7.70
CA ASP A 268 4.51 -13.25 -7.70
C ASP A 268 5.10 -13.21 -6.29
N TYR A 269 4.94 -14.32 -5.54
CA TYR A 269 5.67 -14.50 -4.31
C TYR A 269 7.17 -14.62 -4.63
N HIS A 270 7.71 -13.54 -5.15
CA HIS A 270 9.13 -13.28 -5.13
C HIS A 270 9.32 -12.18 -4.12
N PRO A 271 9.80 -12.49 -2.90
CA PRO A 271 10.18 -11.47 -1.97
C PRO A 271 11.37 -10.73 -2.57
N THR A 272 11.13 -9.56 -3.12
CA THR A 272 12.14 -8.75 -3.79
C THR A 272 12.38 -7.42 -3.11
N ALA A 273 11.41 -6.98 -2.29
CA ALA A 273 11.51 -5.72 -1.59
C ALA A 273 12.23 -5.89 -0.25
N LYS A 274 13.52 -5.56 -0.23
CA LYS A 274 14.34 -5.55 0.99
C LYS A 274 13.96 -4.38 1.87
N GLN A 275 13.66 -4.66 3.13
CA GLN A 275 13.30 -3.66 4.13
C GLN A 275 14.10 -3.85 5.41
N TYR A 276 14.49 -2.72 5.99
CA TYR A 276 15.22 -2.63 7.26
C TYR A 276 14.37 -1.81 8.22
N ILE A 277 13.71 -2.48 9.16
CA ILE A 277 12.70 -1.90 10.04
C ILE A 277 13.22 -1.90 11.47
N ALA A 278 13.04 -0.80 12.18
CA ALA A 278 13.33 -0.69 13.60
C ALA A 278 12.04 -0.61 14.41
N ILE A 279 11.90 -1.45 15.41
CA ILE A 279 10.74 -1.52 16.30
C ILE A 279 11.25 -1.41 17.74
N GLN A 280 10.60 -0.60 18.56
CA GLN A 280 10.89 -0.50 19.98
C GLN A 280 10.10 -1.57 20.74
N VAL A 281 10.75 -2.31 21.62
CA VAL A 281 10.14 -3.26 22.54
C VAL A 281 10.74 -3.02 23.90
N ASP A 282 9.95 -2.50 24.83
CA ASP A 282 10.43 -2.26 26.20
C ASP A 282 10.49 -3.55 27.04
N ASP A 283 11.00 -3.44 28.25
CA ASP A 283 11.16 -4.60 29.13
C ASP A 283 9.83 -5.19 29.64
N SER A 284 8.71 -4.47 29.49
CA SER A 284 7.36 -4.97 29.73
C SER A 284 6.78 -5.74 28.53
N GLY A 285 7.47 -5.73 27.39
CA GLY A 285 7.01 -6.31 26.12
C GLY A 285 6.08 -5.39 25.31
N LYS A 286 5.91 -4.11 25.71
CA LYS A 286 5.16 -3.14 24.94
C LYS A 286 5.91 -2.79 23.67
N VAL A 287 5.21 -2.90 22.54
CA VAL A 287 5.75 -2.63 21.22
C VAL A 287 5.33 -1.24 20.77
N THR A 288 6.28 -0.50 20.19
CA THR A 288 6.00 0.79 19.49
C THR A 288 6.78 0.88 18.18
N ILE A 289 6.15 1.48 17.17
CA ILE A 289 6.77 1.76 15.87
C ILE A 289 6.57 3.23 15.53
N ASP A 290 7.64 3.92 15.14
CA ASP A 290 7.55 5.31 14.70
C ASP A 290 7.00 5.42 13.27
N MET A 291 6.57 6.62 12.88
CA MET A 291 5.93 6.87 11.59
C MET A 291 6.85 6.53 10.41
N GLU A 292 8.15 6.77 10.51
CA GLU A 292 9.10 6.50 9.43
C GLU A 292 9.26 4.99 9.21
N ASN A 293 9.39 4.20 10.27
CA ASN A 293 9.44 2.75 10.20
C ASN A 293 8.08 2.13 9.81
N LEU A 294 6.97 2.74 10.24
CA LEU A 294 5.63 2.35 9.83
C LEU A 294 5.43 2.55 8.31
N GLN A 295 5.80 3.71 7.77
CA GLN A 295 5.74 3.95 6.32
C GLN A 295 6.63 2.97 5.55
N ASN A 296 7.81 2.64 6.07
CA ASN A 296 8.68 1.63 5.49
C ASN A 296 7.99 0.25 5.47
N LEU A 297 7.43 -0.17 6.61
CA LEU A 297 6.70 -1.44 6.74
C LEU A 297 5.54 -1.54 5.74
N LEU A 298 4.82 -0.45 5.53
CA LEU A 298 3.68 -0.37 4.61
C LEU A 298 4.06 -0.10 3.14
N HIS A 299 5.35 -0.07 2.79
CA HIS A 299 5.87 0.23 1.44
C HIS A 299 5.49 1.62 0.90
N ILE A 300 5.29 2.59 1.76
CA ILE A 300 4.80 3.93 1.36
C ILE A 300 5.96 4.89 1.12
N ASN A 301 6.90 4.98 2.05
CA ASN A 301 8.10 5.80 1.92
C ASN A 301 9.25 5.15 2.70
N SER A 302 10.07 4.39 2.00
CA SER A 302 11.03 3.49 2.65
C SER A 302 12.49 3.93 2.56
N LYS A 303 12.81 5.00 1.82
CA LYS A 303 14.21 5.33 1.50
C LYS A 303 15.03 5.65 2.75
N LYS A 304 14.56 6.59 3.57
CA LYS A 304 15.34 7.12 4.69
C LYS A 304 15.53 6.10 5.80
N SER A 305 14.46 5.44 6.26
CA SER A 305 14.53 4.41 7.30
C SER A 305 15.33 3.19 6.84
N ASN A 306 15.19 2.78 5.58
CA ASN A 306 15.99 1.70 5.02
C ASN A 306 17.48 2.03 5.03
N GLU A 307 17.89 3.23 4.62
CA GLU A 307 19.30 3.63 4.63
C GLU A 307 19.85 3.68 6.06
N THR A 308 19.09 4.28 6.99
CA THR A 308 19.49 4.42 8.39
C THR A 308 19.60 3.06 9.10
N ASN A 309 18.61 2.18 8.91
CA ASN A 309 18.59 0.89 9.59
C ASN A 309 19.52 -0.15 8.95
N LYS A 310 19.76 -0.08 7.63
CA LYS A 310 20.61 -0.98 6.88
C LYS A 310 22.03 -1.07 7.45
N VAL A 311 22.59 0.05 7.92
CA VAL A 311 23.94 0.09 8.49
C VAL A 311 24.12 -0.83 9.70
N LYS A 312 23.02 -1.19 10.37
CA LYS A 312 23.05 -2.13 11.50
C LYS A 312 23.42 -3.56 11.08
N PHE A 313 23.26 -3.91 9.82
CA PHE A 313 23.46 -5.27 9.32
C PHE A 313 24.80 -5.49 8.61
N ASN A 314 25.68 -4.46 8.57
CA ASN A 314 27.01 -4.54 7.92
C ASN A 314 26.94 -5.10 6.48
N ILE A 315 25.87 -4.79 5.76
CA ILE A 315 25.71 -5.21 4.37
C ILE A 315 26.53 -4.25 3.51
N THR A 316 27.73 -4.63 3.15
CA THR A 316 28.50 -3.97 2.10
C THR A 316 27.73 -4.02 0.79
N GLN A 317 27.72 -2.91 0.07
CA GLN A 317 27.06 -2.75 -1.23
C GLN A 317 27.72 -3.63 -2.29
#